data_2f1bbf68591f719251fd7f7aab2af19c
#
_entry.id   2f1bbf68591f719251fd7f7aab2af19c
#
_cell.length_a   1.000
_cell.length_b   1.000
_cell.length_c   1.000
_cell.angle_alpha   90.00
_cell.angle_beta   90.00
_cell.angle_gamma   90.00
#
_symmetry.space_group_name_H-M   'P 1'
#
loop_
_entity.id
_entity.type
_entity.pdbx_description
1 polymer ?
#
loop_
_entity_poly.entity_id
_entity_poly.type
_entity_poly.pdbx_seq_one_letter_code
_entity_poly.pdbx_strand_id
1 'polypeptide(L)'
;MFESAEIGHSIDKATFDAAVPALREALLEAQYELKLQARFPVIILLCGIEGAGKGETVKLLNEWMDPRLIQVSTFDQQTDEELARPPAWRYWRQLPPKGRMGIFFGNWYSQ
;
A
#
# COMPACT_ATOMS: atom_id res chain seq x y z
N MET A 1 -11.56 -20.13 5.17
CA MET A 1 -10.81 -19.73 3.97
C MET A 1 -9.50 -19.07 4.30
N PHE A 2 -9.45 -18.20 5.30
CA PHE A 2 -8.21 -17.55 5.70
C PHE A 2 -7.51 -18.21 6.88
N GLU A 3 -8.00 -19.33 7.34
CA GLU A 3 -7.46 -20.03 8.51
C GLU A 3 -6.01 -20.43 8.30
N SER A 4 -5.68 -20.95 7.14
CA SER A 4 -4.30 -21.36 6.85
C SER A 4 -3.36 -20.15 6.74
N ALA A 5 -3.88 -18.98 6.37
CA ALA A 5 -3.08 -17.76 6.32
C ALA A 5 -2.94 -17.12 7.70
N GLU A 6 -3.87 -17.42 8.61
CA GLU A 6 -3.88 -16.84 9.95
C GLU A 6 -3.06 -17.64 10.96
N ILE A 7 -2.89 -18.93 10.72
CA ILE A 7 -2.21 -19.82 11.68
C ILE A 7 -0.72 -19.92 11.36
N GLY A 8 0.01 -18.84 11.62
CA GLY A 8 1.45 -18.89 11.68
C GLY A 8 2.17 -19.27 10.39
N HIS A 9 1.59 -18.97 9.25
CA HIS A 9 2.30 -19.17 8.00
C HIS A 9 3.40 -18.13 7.87
N SER A 10 4.64 -18.59 7.91
CA SER A 10 5.78 -17.71 7.68
C SER A 10 6.79 -18.47 6.84
N ILE A 11 7.55 -17.73 6.06
CA ILE A 11 8.68 -18.29 5.34
C ILE A 11 9.94 -18.03 6.15
N ASP A 12 10.92 -18.91 6.02
CA ASP A 12 12.16 -18.69 6.73
C ASP A 12 12.95 -17.55 6.10
N LYS A 13 13.95 -17.06 6.82
CA LYS A 13 14.73 -15.92 6.36
C LYS A 13 15.49 -16.24 5.08
N ALA A 14 16.01 -17.45 4.94
CA ALA A 14 16.77 -17.83 3.76
C ALA A 14 15.89 -17.82 2.50
N THR A 15 14.67 -18.34 2.60
CA THR A 15 13.72 -18.32 1.50
C THR A 15 13.34 -16.90 1.13
N PHE A 16 13.06 -16.05 2.13
CA PHE A 16 12.75 -14.66 1.92
C PHE A 16 13.90 -13.93 1.23
N ASP A 17 15.11 -14.04 1.78
CA ASP A 17 16.27 -13.36 1.23
C ASP A 17 16.58 -13.80 -0.21
N ALA A 18 16.32 -15.05 -0.53
CA ALA A 18 16.53 -15.55 -1.89
C ALA A 18 15.50 -15.02 -2.87
N ALA A 19 14.28 -14.74 -2.41
CA ALA A 19 13.20 -14.26 -3.28
C ALA A 19 13.24 -12.74 -3.50
N VAL A 20 13.85 -11.96 -2.58
CA VAL A 20 13.81 -10.51 -2.61
C VAL A 20 14.34 -9.90 -3.91
N PRO A 21 15.50 -10.30 -4.46
CA PRO A 21 16.01 -9.66 -5.66
C PRO A 21 15.05 -9.74 -6.85
N ALA A 22 14.45 -10.92 -7.06
CA ALA A 22 13.50 -11.11 -8.16
C ALA A 22 12.21 -10.33 -7.93
N LEU A 23 11.74 -10.27 -6.69
CA LEU A 23 10.53 -9.52 -6.34
C LEU A 23 10.74 -8.02 -6.54
N ARG A 24 11.89 -7.50 -6.12
CA ARG A 24 12.21 -6.08 -6.30
C ARG A 24 12.26 -5.71 -7.76
N GLU A 25 12.92 -6.56 -8.58
CA GLU A 25 13.00 -6.33 -10.01
C GLU A 25 11.61 -6.34 -10.65
N ALA A 26 10.77 -7.31 -10.29
CA ALA A 26 9.42 -7.40 -10.83
C ALA A 26 8.57 -6.19 -10.45
N LEU A 27 8.69 -5.71 -9.20
CA LEU A 27 7.95 -4.53 -8.75
C LEU A 27 8.40 -3.27 -9.47
N LEU A 28 9.70 -3.10 -9.68
CA LEU A 28 10.22 -1.94 -10.41
C LEU A 28 9.79 -1.96 -11.87
N GLU A 29 9.81 -3.11 -12.50
CA GLU A 29 9.35 -3.25 -13.89
C GLU A 29 7.86 -2.94 -14.00
N ALA A 30 7.05 -3.45 -13.08
CA ALA A 30 5.62 -3.20 -13.08
C ALA A 30 5.33 -1.71 -12.86
N GLN A 31 6.04 -1.08 -11.95
CA GLN A 31 5.90 0.34 -11.66
C GLN A 31 6.27 1.20 -12.88
N TYR A 32 7.36 0.83 -13.54
CA TYR A 32 7.83 1.55 -14.73
C TYR A 32 6.82 1.43 -15.88
N GLU A 33 6.28 0.21 -16.07
CA GLU A 33 5.28 -0.01 -17.10
C GLU A 33 4.00 0.76 -16.81
N LEU A 34 3.57 0.80 -15.55
CA LEU A 34 2.43 1.59 -15.13
C LEU A 34 2.63 3.06 -15.49
N LYS A 35 3.83 3.59 -15.22
CA LYS A 35 4.18 4.97 -15.54
C LYS A 35 4.12 5.24 -17.05
N LEU A 36 4.67 4.34 -17.84
CA LEU A 36 4.72 4.52 -19.29
C LEU A 36 3.35 4.52 -19.93
N GLN A 37 2.48 3.61 -19.50
CA GLN A 37 1.16 3.49 -20.08
C GLN A 37 0.18 4.52 -19.53
N ALA A 38 0.32 4.88 -18.26
CA ALA A 38 -0.48 5.92 -17.60
C ALA A 38 -1.99 5.80 -17.84
N ARG A 39 -2.53 4.58 -17.80
CA ARG A 39 -3.95 4.31 -18.05
C ARG A 39 -4.79 4.44 -16.80
N PHE A 40 -4.22 4.10 -15.65
CA PHE A 40 -4.92 4.12 -14.38
C PHE A 40 -3.90 4.25 -13.25
N PRO A 41 -4.35 4.69 -12.07
CA PRO A 41 -3.50 4.59 -10.86
C PRO A 41 -3.66 3.22 -10.24
N VAL A 42 -2.69 2.84 -9.40
CA VAL A 42 -2.76 1.62 -8.59
C VAL A 42 -2.75 2.05 -7.13
N ILE A 43 -3.65 1.47 -6.35
CA ILE A 43 -3.75 1.78 -4.93
C ILE A 43 -3.53 0.51 -4.13
N ILE A 44 -2.58 0.57 -3.21
CA ILE A 44 -2.30 -0.51 -2.28
C ILE A 44 -2.93 -0.14 -0.94
N LEU A 45 -3.85 -0.96 -0.49
CA LEU A 45 -4.54 -0.74 0.78
C LEU A 45 -3.88 -1.57 1.87
N LEU A 46 -3.41 -0.90 2.91
CA LEU A 46 -2.83 -1.59 4.06
C LEU A 46 -3.76 -1.38 5.26
N CYS A 47 -4.48 -2.43 5.60
CA CYS A 47 -5.41 -2.44 6.71
C CYS A 47 -4.90 -3.39 7.79
N GLY A 48 -5.19 -3.07 9.03
CA GLY A 48 -4.77 -3.91 10.13
C GLY A 48 -4.76 -3.11 11.42
N ILE A 49 -4.65 -3.83 12.53
CA ILE A 49 -4.55 -3.19 13.83
C ILE A 49 -3.17 -2.60 14.02
N GLU A 50 -3.06 -1.69 14.97
CA GLU A 50 -1.79 -1.11 15.35
C GLU A 50 -0.83 -2.22 15.78
N GLY A 51 0.42 -2.14 15.34
CA GLY A 51 1.40 -3.17 15.63
C GLY A 51 1.43 -4.33 14.65
N ALA A 52 0.59 -4.30 13.61
CA ALA A 52 0.56 -5.36 12.60
C ALA A 52 1.66 -5.23 11.54
N GLY A 53 2.55 -4.26 11.65
CA GLY A 53 3.65 -4.08 10.71
C GLY A 53 3.33 -3.22 9.49
N LYS A 54 2.26 -2.44 9.54
CA LYS A 54 1.88 -1.59 8.41
C LYS A 54 2.97 -0.59 8.04
N GLY A 55 3.54 0.08 9.02
CA GLY A 55 4.59 1.06 8.77
C GLY A 55 5.84 0.45 8.16
N GLU A 56 6.21 -0.74 8.61
CA GLU A 56 7.36 -1.43 8.05
C GLU A 56 7.12 -1.90 6.63
N THR A 57 5.90 -2.30 6.32
CA THR A 57 5.52 -2.68 4.96
C THR A 57 5.63 -1.48 4.01
N VAL A 58 5.14 -0.32 4.44
CA VAL A 58 5.27 0.92 3.66
C VAL A 58 6.74 1.25 3.41
N LYS A 59 7.57 1.11 4.44
CA LYS A 59 9.00 1.38 4.32
C LYS A 59 9.66 0.45 3.30
N LEU A 60 9.35 -0.84 3.35
CA LEU A 60 9.88 -1.81 2.40
C LEU A 60 9.44 -1.50 0.98
N LEU A 61 8.17 -1.18 0.79
CA LEU A 61 7.68 -0.84 -0.54
C LEU A 61 8.39 0.38 -1.12
N ASN A 62 8.65 1.39 -0.29
CA ASN A 62 9.38 2.57 -0.73
C ASN A 62 10.85 2.27 -1.02
N GLU A 63 11.44 1.29 -0.35
CA GLU A 63 12.82 0.88 -0.63
C GLU A 63 12.92 0.04 -1.89
N TRP A 64 11.91 -0.79 -2.14
CA TRP A 64 11.93 -1.75 -3.26
C TRP A 64 11.47 -1.14 -4.58
N MET A 65 10.73 -0.04 -4.54
CA MET A 65 10.22 0.63 -5.73
C MET A 65 10.73 2.06 -5.79
N ASP A 66 10.42 2.77 -6.85
CA ASP A 66 10.81 4.16 -7.00
C ASP A 66 9.85 5.03 -6.17
N PRO A 67 10.32 5.60 -5.05
CA PRO A 67 9.43 6.38 -4.17
C PRO A 67 8.93 7.68 -4.80
N ARG A 68 9.57 8.16 -5.86
CA ARG A 68 9.11 9.35 -6.57
C ARG A 68 7.77 9.13 -7.26
N LEU A 69 7.41 7.87 -7.51
CA LEU A 69 6.17 7.50 -8.20
C LEU A 69 5.13 6.96 -7.22
N ILE A 70 5.37 7.06 -5.93
CA ILE A 70 4.49 6.55 -4.89
C ILE A 70 4.02 7.71 -4.01
N GLN A 71 2.72 7.78 -3.78
CA GLN A 71 2.11 8.72 -2.85
C GLN A 71 1.60 7.94 -1.65
N VAL A 72 2.12 8.25 -0.46
CA VAL A 72 1.69 7.58 0.78
C VAL A 72 0.68 8.47 1.48
N SER A 73 -0.46 7.92 1.82
CA SER A 73 -1.53 8.63 2.52
C SER A 73 -1.95 7.86 3.76
N THR A 74 -2.01 8.54 4.89
CA THR A 74 -2.44 7.98 6.17
C THR A 74 -3.83 8.48 6.48
N PHE A 75 -4.69 7.60 6.98
CA PHE A 75 -6.07 7.95 7.31
C PHE A 75 -6.32 7.63 8.79
N ASP A 76 -6.46 8.68 9.57
CA ASP A 76 -6.77 8.60 10.99
C ASP A 76 -8.21 9.04 11.24
N GLN A 77 -8.49 9.63 12.39
CA GLN A 77 -9.81 10.13 12.71
C GLN A 77 -10.22 11.18 11.68
N GLN A 78 -11.50 11.17 11.34
CA GLN A 78 -12.03 12.13 10.38
C GLN A 78 -12.05 13.53 10.97
N THR A 79 -11.67 14.50 10.15
CA THR A 79 -11.78 15.90 10.51
C THR A 79 -13.24 16.34 10.39
N ASP A 80 -13.58 17.52 10.93
CA ASP A 80 -14.94 18.05 10.82
C ASP A 80 -15.36 18.20 9.36
N GLU A 81 -14.45 18.63 8.50
CA GLU A 81 -14.72 18.75 7.08
C GLU A 81 -15.00 17.39 6.46
N GLU A 82 -14.24 16.40 6.83
CA GLU A 82 -14.42 15.04 6.30
C GLU A 82 -15.74 14.43 6.77
N LEU A 83 -16.13 14.69 8.00
CA LEU A 83 -17.41 14.22 8.53
C LEU A 83 -18.60 14.84 7.81
N ALA A 84 -18.46 16.05 7.29
CA ALA A 84 -19.51 16.73 6.55
C ALA A 84 -19.65 16.24 5.11
N ARG A 85 -18.77 15.37 4.66
CA ARG A 85 -18.74 14.88 3.29
C ARG A 85 -19.07 13.38 3.27
N PRO A 86 -19.38 12.82 2.08
CA PRO A 86 -19.57 11.36 1.98
C PRO A 86 -18.34 10.60 2.46
N PRO A 87 -18.51 9.40 3.04
CA PRO A 87 -17.38 8.66 3.62
C PRO A 87 -16.21 8.43 2.68
N ALA A 88 -16.46 8.25 1.39
CA ALA A 88 -15.40 8.00 0.41
C ALA A 88 -14.64 9.25 0.01
N TRP A 89 -15.12 10.44 0.39
CA TRP A 89 -14.53 11.71 -0.05
C TRP A 89 -13.06 11.86 0.34
N ARG A 90 -12.72 11.47 1.56
CA ARG A 90 -11.34 11.60 2.06
C ARG A 90 -10.36 10.75 1.25
N TYR A 91 -10.83 9.62 0.71
CA TYR A 91 -9.99 8.74 -0.11
C TYR A 91 -9.87 9.29 -1.53
N TRP A 92 -10.95 9.81 -2.08
CA TRP A 92 -10.95 10.37 -3.42
C TRP A 92 -9.98 11.54 -3.57
N ARG A 93 -9.88 12.39 -2.56
CA ARG A 93 -8.95 13.54 -2.62
C ARG A 93 -7.50 13.11 -2.62
N GLN A 94 -7.21 11.89 -2.20
CA GLN A 94 -5.85 11.38 -2.10
C GLN A 94 -5.49 10.46 -3.26
N LEU A 95 -6.37 10.29 -4.24
CA LEU A 95 -6.09 9.42 -5.37
C LEU A 95 -4.88 9.95 -6.15
N PRO A 96 -3.91 9.07 -6.46
CA PRO A 96 -2.78 9.49 -7.27
C PRO A 96 -3.19 9.68 -8.73
N PRO A 97 -2.42 10.41 -9.51
CA PRO A 97 -2.68 10.53 -10.95
C PRO A 97 -2.42 9.20 -11.65
N LYS A 98 -2.96 9.08 -12.85
CA LYS A 98 -2.73 7.91 -13.69
C LYS A 98 -1.23 7.67 -13.89
N GLY A 99 -0.84 6.41 -13.84
CA GLY A 99 0.56 6.05 -13.98
C GLY A 99 1.35 6.08 -12.68
N ARG A 100 0.70 6.41 -11.57
CA ARG A 100 1.33 6.48 -10.25
C ARG A 100 0.68 5.50 -9.31
N MET A 101 1.34 5.24 -8.18
CA MET A 101 0.84 4.35 -7.14
C MET A 101 0.54 5.14 -5.90
N GLY A 102 -0.51 4.73 -5.19
CA GLY A 102 -0.84 5.26 -3.88
C GLY A 102 -0.82 4.15 -2.85
N ILE A 103 -0.27 4.43 -1.68
CA ILE A 103 -0.35 3.52 -0.54
C ILE A 103 -1.24 4.19 0.50
N PHE A 104 -2.39 3.59 0.76
CA PHE A 104 -3.35 4.09 1.74
C PHE A 104 -3.30 3.19 2.95
N PHE A 105 -3.03 3.74 4.11
CA PHE A 105 -3.03 2.94 5.34
C PHE A 105 -3.59 3.71 6.52
N GLY A 106 -4.18 2.98 7.46
CA GLY A 106 -4.82 3.56 8.63
C GLY A 106 -5.87 2.64 9.21
N ASN A 107 -6.64 3.16 10.15
CA ASN A 107 -7.69 2.42 10.86
C ASN A 107 -9.09 2.78 10.36
N TRP A 108 -9.25 2.88 9.07
CA TRP A 108 -10.51 3.33 8.46
C TRP A 108 -11.65 2.32 8.55
N TYR A 109 -11.33 1.06 8.74
CA TYR A 109 -12.34 0.04 8.94
C TYR A 109 -13.06 0.14 10.29
N SER A 110 -12.51 0.90 11.21
CA SER A 110 -13.12 1.11 12.51
C SER A 110 -14.05 2.33 12.56
N GLN A 111 -14.28 2.94 11.44
CA GLN A 111 -15.16 4.13 11.34
C GLN A 111 -16.63 3.76 11.06
#